data_6370fd50a9886f1b7d5ff4027af3e691
#
_entry.id   6370fd50a9886f1b7d5ff4027af3e691
#
_cell.length_a   1.000
_cell.length_b   1.000
_cell.length_c   1.000
_cell.angle_alpha   90.00
_cell.angle_beta   90.00
_cell.angle_gamma   90.00
#
_symmetry.space_group_name_H-M   'P 1'
#
loop_
_entity.id
_entity.type
_entity.pdbx_description
1 polymer ?
#
loop_
_entity_poly.entity_id
_entity_poly.type
_entity_poly.pdbx_seq_one_letter_code
_entity_poly.pdbx_strand_id
1 'polypeptide(L)'
;MYKLSYGLFVLTAREDEKDNGCIINTAIQAASEPNQLSICVNKSNYTHDMIERTGKFTVSVLNQNAQFELFKHFGFQSGRDTNKFETFEKCARGTNGIYYITQGTNAYISVTVNKTEDLGSHTMFIGEITDMEVLSDIPSLTYEYYQNNIKPENVGKTEDGKTIWRCRICGYEYVGEELPDDFICPLCKHPASDFEKVVKKTEVKEMAANKYAGTQTEKNLQEAFAGES
;
A
#
# COMPACT_ATOMS: atom_id res chain seq x y z
N MET A 1 -10.34 -4.97 11.23
CA MET A 1 -9.44 -3.80 11.21
C MET A 1 -9.69 -2.80 10.07
N TYR A 2 -10.74 -2.99 9.26
CA TYR A 2 -11.03 -2.13 8.09
C TYR A 2 -11.58 -0.73 8.43
N LYS A 3 -11.65 -0.35 9.71
CA LYS A 3 -12.08 0.99 10.16
C LYS A 3 -10.91 1.95 10.43
N LEU A 4 -9.68 1.44 10.40
CA LEU A 4 -8.51 2.31 10.47
C LEU A 4 -8.26 2.95 9.11
N SER A 5 -8.00 4.26 9.11
CA SER A 5 -7.64 4.99 7.90
C SER A 5 -6.15 4.79 7.60
N TYR A 6 -5.83 4.38 6.37
CA TYR A 6 -4.45 4.20 5.91
C TYR A 6 -4.23 4.97 4.62
N GLY A 7 -3.03 5.53 4.47
CA GLY A 7 -2.50 5.91 3.17
C GLY A 7 -2.05 4.70 2.36
N LEU A 8 -1.56 4.93 1.15
CA LEU A 8 -0.86 3.94 0.34
C LEU A 8 0.42 4.54 -0.23
N PHE A 9 1.48 3.73 -0.20
CA PHE A 9 2.83 4.18 -0.47
C PHE A 9 3.60 3.14 -1.27
N VAL A 10 4.53 3.59 -2.11
CA VAL A 10 5.62 2.75 -2.58
C VAL A 10 6.83 2.97 -1.67
N LEU A 11 7.23 1.93 -0.98
CA LEU A 11 8.46 1.90 -0.18
C LEU A 11 9.59 1.36 -1.04
N THR A 12 10.71 2.08 -1.10
CA THR A 12 11.88 1.70 -1.87
C THR A 12 13.12 1.63 -1.00
N ALA A 13 14.02 0.74 -1.36
CA ALA A 13 15.34 0.60 -0.76
C ALA A 13 16.38 0.24 -1.82
N ARG A 14 17.64 0.52 -1.53
CA ARG A 14 18.80 0.18 -2.36
C ARG A 14 19.87 -0.47 -1.50
N GLU A 15 20.44 -1.55 -2.01
CA GLU A 15 21.59 -2.23 -1.43
C GLU A 15 22.59 -2.49 -2.55
N ASP A 16 23.78 -1.95 -2.43
CA ASP A 16 24.81 -1.95 -3.48
C ASP A 16 24.24 -1.39 -4.80
N GLU A 17 24.21 -2.21 -5.86
CA GLU A 17 23.68 -1.85 -7.17
C GLU A 17 22.22 -2.31 -7.36
N LYS A 18 21.59 -2.95 -6.37
CA LYS A 18 20.24 -3.47 -6.47
C LYS A 18 19.23 -2.53 -5.84
N ASP A 19 18.25 -2.11 -6.64
CA ASP A 19 17.08 -1.37 -6.19
C ASP A 19 15.88 -2.31 -6.03
N ASN A 20 15.05 -2.06 -5.04
CA ASN A 20 13.78 -2.76 -4.88
C ASN A 20 12.71 -1.87 -4.25
N GLY A 21 11.44 -2.27 -4.42
CA GLY A 21 10.31 -1.58 -3.80
C GLY A 21 9.12 -2.51 -3.57
N CYS A 22 8.25 -2.10 -2.65
CA CYS A 22 6.98 -2.77 -2.35
C CYS A 22 5.90 -1.76 -1.99
N ILE A 23 4.64 -2.20 -2.02
CA ILE A 23 3.51 -1.40 -1.51
C ILE A 23 3.41 -1.59 0.00
N ILE A 24 3.24 -0.48 0.72
CA ILE A 24 2.89 -0.47 2.15
C ILE A 24 1.72 0.49 2.39
N ASN A 25 1.05 0.32 3.54
CA ASN A 25 -0.02 1.19 3.99
C ASN A 25 0.24 1.80 5.39
N THR A 26 1.42 1.61 5.92
CA THR A 26 1.78 1.97 7.30
C THR A 26 2.98 2.91 7.32
N ALA A 27 2.81 4.13 6.81
CA ALA A 27 3.78 5.20 6.98
C ALA A 27 3.10 6.38 7.67
N ILE A 28 3.67 6.82 8.80
CA ILE A 28 3.18 7.96 9.58
C ILE A 28 4.33 8.79 10.13
N GLN A 29 4.12 10.09 10.27
CA GLN A 29 5.04 10.95 11.02
C GLN A 29 5.03 10.52 12.49
N ALA A 30 6.19 10.16 13.03
CA ALA A 30 6.34 9.68 14.40
C ALA A 30 6.69 10.81 15.39
N ALA A 31 7.40 11.83 14.93
CA ALA A 31 7.77 13.00 15.72
C ALA A 31 8.04 14.19 14.79
N SER A 32 7.92 15.40 15.31
CA SER A 32 8.21 16.65 14.59
C SER A 32 9.59 17.22 14.93
N GLU A 33 10.13 16.88 16.11
CA GLU A 33 11.46 17.36 16.53
C GLU A 33 12.17 16.27 17.36
N PRO A 34 13.17 15.57 16.80
CA PRO A 34 13.55 15.61 15.37
C PRO A 34 12.41 15.09 14.48
N ASN A 35 12.39 15.54 13.22
CA ASN A 35 11.35 15.11 12.27
C ASN A 35 11.57 13.63 11.89
N GLN A 36 10.66 12.77 12.29
CA GLN A 36 10.78 11.32 12.15
C GLN A 36 9.56 10.71 11.48
N LEU A 37 9.83 9.73 10.63
CA LEU A 37 8.84 8.85 10.02
C LEU A 37 8.95 7.45 10.58
N SER A 38 7.81 6.79 10.80
CA SER A 38 7.75 5.36 11.10
C SER A 38 7.03 4.61 9.99
N ILE A 39 7.51 3.38 9.71
CA ILE A 39 6.90 2.41 8.80
C ILE A 39 6.86 1.04 9.45
N CYS A 40 5.86 0.22 9.13
CA CYS A 40 5.84 -1.20 9.48
C CYS A 40 5.93 -2.04 8.20
N VAL A 41 6.94 -2.90 8.11
CA VAL A 41 7.20 -3.71 6.92
C VAL A 41 7.16 -5.19 7.27
N ASN A 42 6.43 -5.96 6.46
CA ASN A 42 6.36 -7.42 6.63
C ASN A 42 7.75 -8.04 6.37
N LYS A 43 8.19 -8.91 7.27
CA LYS A 43 9.48 -9.62 7.18
C LYS A 43 9.62 -10.53 5.95
N SER A 44 8.52 -10.93 5.32
CA SER A 44 8.58 -11.67 4.05
C SER A 44 8.95 -10.80 2.85
N ASN A 45 8.85 -9.48 2.95
CA ASN A 45 9.21 -8.55 1.88
C ASN A 45 10.73 -8.46 1.70
N TYR A 46 11.21 -8.57 0.48
CA TYR A 46 12.64 -8.38 0.20
C TYR A 46 13.12 -6.94 0.51
N THR A 47 12.26 -5.94 0.32
CA THR A 47 12.54 -4.56 0.72
C THR A 47 12.81 -4.43 2.22
N HIS A 48 12.14 -5.24 3.07
CA HIS A 48 12.41 -5.30 4.51
C HIS A 48 13.87 -5.63 4.78
N ASP A 49 14.37 -6.73 4.19
CA ASP A 49 15.75 -7.20 4.42
C ASP A 49 16.79 -6.17 3.96
N MET A 50 16.51 -5.47 2.85
CA MET A 50 17.39 -4.40 2.36
C MET A 50 17.45 -3.24 3.35
N ILE A 51 16.29 -2.80 3.89
CA ILE A 51 16.24 -1.72 4.90
C ILE A 51 16.95 -2.14 6.18
N GLU A 52 16.76 -3.38 6.62
CA GLU A 52 17.42 -3.90 7.82
C GLU A 52 18.95 -3.88 7.70
N ARG A 53 19.50 -4.17 6.51
CA ARG A 53 20.94 -4.15 6.26
C ARG A 53 21.51 -2.76 6.00
N THR A 54 20.74 -1.88 5.32
CA THR A 54 21.28 -0.58 4.86
C THR A 54 20.91 0.59 5.77
N GLY A 55 19.88 0.45 6.59
CA GLY A 55 19.35 1.50 7.45
C GLY A 55 18.74 2.69 6.70
N LYS A 56 18.36 2.53 5.42
CA LYS A 56 17.84 3.63 4.59
C LYS A 56 16.67 3.19 3.75
N PHE A 57 15.71 4.10 3.56
CA PHE A 57 14.58 3.89 2.66
C PHE A 57 14.03 5.22 2.12
N THR A 58 13.20 5.12 1.10
CA THR A 58 12.39 6.24 0.59
C THR A 58 10.93 5.80 0.49
N VAL A 59 10.03 6.67 0.91
CA VAL A 59 8.57 6.48 0.79
C VAL A 59 8.05 7.44 -0.26
N SER A 60 7.39 6.93 -1.29
CA SER A 60 6.63 7.72 -2.27
C SER A 60 5.16 7.70 -1.88
N VAL A 61 4.60 8.85 -1.57
CA VAL A 61 3.19 9.01 -1.17
C VAL A 61 2.33 8.94 -2.42
N LEU A 62 1.50 7.89 -2.55
CA LEU A 62 0.63 7.73 -3.72
C LEU A 62 -0.51 8.75 -3.69
N ASN A 63 -0.92 9.21 -4.87
CA ASN A 63 -2.05 10.09 -5.06
C ASN A 63 -3.22 9.41 -5.78
N GLN A 64 -4.37 10.07 -5.87
CA GLN A 64 -5.59 9.50 -6.44
C GLN A 64 -5.51 9.21 -7.96
N ASN A 65 -4.45 9.66 -8.65
CA ASN A 65 -4.19 9.34 -10.05
C ASN A 65 -3.30 8.10 -10.23
N ALA A 66 -2.90 7.43 -9.14
CA ALA A 66 -2.14 6.18 -9.21
C ALA A 66 -2.96 5.10 -9.94
N GLN A 67 -2.35 4.46 -10.95
CA GLN A 67 -3.00 3.42 -11.74
C GLN A 67 -2.79 2.04 -11.13
N PHE A 68 -3.72 1.11 -11.36
CA PHE A 68 -3.65 -0.25 -10.81
C PHE A 68 -2.37 -1.01 -11.20
N GLU A 69 -1.80 -0.71 -12.37
CA GLU A 69 -0.54 -1.25 -12.86
C GLU A 69 0.63 -0.99 -11.90
N LEU A 70 0.64 0.17 -11.21
CA LEU A 70 1.66 0.48 -10.20
C LEU A 70 1.58 -0.49 -9.01
N PHE A 71 0.37 -0.82 -8.58
CA PHE A 71 0.14 -1.78 -7.49
C PHE A 71 0.54 -3.21 -7.90
N LYS A 72 0.26 -3.61 -9.14
CA LYS A 72 0.73 -4.89 -9.67
C LYS A 72 2.25 -4.94 -9.69
N HIS A 73 2.87 -3.87 -10.20
CA HIS A 73 4.32 -3.81 -10.38
C HIS A 73 5.06 -3.92 -9.04
N PHE A 74 4.67 -3.15 -8.03
CA PHE A 74 5.37 -3.14 -6.75
C PHE A 74 4.79 -4.09 -5.69
N GLY A 75 3.52 -4.49 -5.81
CA GLY A 75 2.82 -5.28 -4.80
C GLY A 75 2.67 -6.77 -5.11
N PHE A 76 2.62 -7.18 -6.40
CA PHE A 76 2.23 -8.55 -6.79
C PHE A 76 3.40 -9.42 -7.28
N GLN A 77 4.61 -8.95 -7.14
CA GLN A 77 5.81 -9.72 -7.48
C GLN A 77 6.91 -9.51 -6.44
N SER A 78 7.77 -10.51 -6.28
CA SER A 78 8.89 -10.45 -5.35
C SER A 78 10.12 -9.85 -6.00
N GLY A 79 10.79 -8.91 -5.34
CA GLY A 79 12.10 -8.40 -5.76
C GLY A 79 13.25 -9.39 -5.58
N ARG A 80 12.99 -10.59 -5.00
CA ARG A 80 13.95 -11.70 -4.98
C ARG A 80 14.10 -12.32 -6.36
N ASP A 81 12.99 -12.41 -7.10
CA ASP A 81 12.87 -13.10 -8.37
C ASP A 81 12.87 -12.17 -9.58
N THR A 82 12.57 -10.86 -9.36
CA THR A 82 12.38 -9.88 -10.42
C THR A 82 13.09 -8.58 -10.09
N ASN A 83 13.83 -8.01 -11.06
CA ASN A 83 14.33 -6.64 -10.95
C ASN A 83 13.21 -5.65 -11.33
N LYS A 84 12.56 -5.08 -10.33
CA LYS A 84 11.41 -4.17 -10.53
C LYS A 84 11.78 -2.84 -11.18
N PHE A 85 13.04 -2.46 -11.18
CA PHE A 85 13.51 -1.19 -11.74
C PHE A 85 14.22 -1.32 -13.10
N GLU A 86 14.35 -2.54 -13.63
CA GLU A 86 15.03 -2.78 -14.91
C GLU A 86 14.36 -2.04 -16.10
N THR A 87 13.01 -2.02 -16.09
CA THR A 87 12.21 -1.39 -17.16
C THR A 87 11.28 -0.30 -16.64
N PHE A 88 11.41 0.08 -15.37
CA PHE A 88 10.53 1.06 -14.74
C PHE A 88 11.15 2.46 -14.83
N GLU A 89 10.71 3.25 -15.80
CA GLU A 89 11.26 4.59 -16.10
C GLU A 89 10.65 5.73 -15.24
N LYS A 90 9.51 5.48 -14.57
CA LYS A 90 8.76 6.51 -13.84
C LYS A 90 9.26 6.69 -12.42
N CYS A 91 10.56 6.87 -12.27
CA CYS A 91 11.25 7.06 -11.01
C CYS A 91 12.44 8.03 -11.17
N ALA A 92 12.87 8.63 -10.07
CA ALA A 92 14.06 9.44 -9.97
C ALA A 92 14.79 9.12 -8.67
N ARG A 93 16.07 9.48 -8.53
CA ARG A 93 16.84 9.25 -7.31
C ARG A 93 16.75 10.44 -6.38
N GLY A 94 16.43 10.18 -5.13
CA GLY A 94 16.56 11.14 -4.05
C GLY A 94 18.02 11.37 -3.64
N THR A 95 18.24 12.29 -2.72
CA THR A 95 19.58 12.64 -2.21
C THR A 95 20.28 11.47 -1.50
N ASN A 96 19.52 10.50 -0.97
CA ASN A 96 20.03 9.27 -0.36
C ASN A 96 20.42 8.18 -1.39
N GLY A 97 20.29 8.46 -2.70
CA GLY A 97 20.58 7.54 -3.80
C GLY A 97 19.51 6.47 -4.06
N ILE A 98 18.39 6.47 -3.33
CA ILE A 98 17.28 5.52 -3.49
C ILE A 98 16.24 6.12 -4.43
N TYR A 99 15.61 5.28 -5.26
CA TYR A 99 14.55 5.73 -6.15
C TYR A 99 13.30 6.15 -5.38
N TYR A 100 12.67 7.22 -5.85
CA TYR A 100 11.27 7.53 -5.60
C TYR A 100 10.46 7.49 -6.90
N ILE A 101 9.15 7.28 -6.78
CA ILE A 101 8.24 7.18 -7.91
C ILE A 101 7.76 8.57 -8.28
N THR A 102 7.80 8.90 -9.58
CA THR A 102 7.44 10.24 -10.09
C THR A 102 6.04 10.31 -10.67
N GLN A 103 5.40 9.18 -10.96
CA GLN A 103 4.04 9.14 -11.51
C GLN A 103 3.06 8.50 -10.54
N GLY A 104 1.90 9.13 -10.34
CA GLY A 104 0.89 8.65 -9.40
C GLY A 104 1.26 8.91 -7.94
N THR A 105 2.16 9.88 -7.69
CA THR A 105 2.63 10.31 -6.37
C THR A 105 2.47 11.82 -6.20
N ASN A 106 2.32 12.26 -4.97
CA ASN A 106 2.27 13.69 -4.65
C ASN A 106 3.42 14.17 -3.76
N ALA A 107 4.18 13.26 -3.16
CA ALA A 107 5.37 13.58 -2.39
C ALA A 107 6.31 12.38 -2.29
N TYR A 108 7.58 12.62 -1.97
CA TYR A 108 8.48 11.59 -1.47
C TYR A 108 9.17 12.01 -0.18
N ILE A 109 9.60 11.03 0.60
CA ILE A 109 10.25 11.21 1.90
C ILE A 109 11.40 10.21 2.01
N SER A 110 12.63 10.70 2.11
CA SER A 110 13.85 9.92 2.32
C SER A 110 14.18 9.85 3.80
N VAL A 111 14.53 8.66 4.28
CA VAL A 111 14.70 8.40 5.72
C VAL A 111 15.97 7.60 5.99
N THR A 112 16.68 7.98 7.06
CA THR A 112 17.74 7.17 7.68
C THR A 112 17.20 6.59 8.99
N VAL A 113 17.21 5.25 9.09
CA VAL A 113 16.69 4.52 10.25
C VAL A 113 17.60 4.73 11.46
N ASN A 114 17.01 5.04 12.59
CA ASN A 114 17.73 5.19 13.88
C ASN A 114 17.19 4.23 14.96
N LYS A 115 16.02 3.62 14.75
CA LYS A 115 15.42 2.65 15.67
C LYS A 115 14.61 1.61 14.91
N THR A 116 14.67 0.36 15.39
CA THR A 116 13.84 -0.75 14.91
C THR A 116 13.15 -1.43 16.07
N GLU A 117 11.94 -1.98 15.83
CA GLU A 117 11.19 -2.76 16.81
C GLU A 117 10.61 -3.99 16.13
N ASP A 118 10.84 -5.16 16.71
CA ASP A 118 10.31 -6.44 16.22
C ASP A 118 8.86 -6.60 16.67
N LEU A 119 7.93 -6.68 15.71
CA LEU A 119 6.50 -6.88 15.95
C LEU A 119 6.05 -8.31 15.60
N GLY A 120 6.97 -9.27 15.54
CA GLY A 120 6.69 -10.65 15.13
C GLY A 120 6.68 -10.80 13.60
N SER A 121 5.53 -10.65 12.95
CA SER A 121 5.42 -10.74 11.48
C SER A 121 5.97 -9.54 10.71
N HIS A 122 6.14 -8.41 11.36
CA HIS A 122 6.63 -7.15 10.81
C HIS A 122 7.76 -6.59 11.66
N THR A 123 8.56 -5.73 11.07
CA THR A 123 9.46 -4.84 11.79
C THR A 123 8.97 -3.40 11.63
N MET A 124 8.89 -2.67 12.74
CA MET A 124 8.73 -1.22 12.72
C MET A 124 10.10 -0.57 12.58
N PHE A 125 10.27 0.24 11.55
CA PHE A 125 11.44 1.09 11.35
C PHE A 125 11.04 2.53 11.66
N ILE A 126 11.82 3.20 12.49
CA ILE A 126 11.67 4.63 12.81
C ILE A 126 12.97 5.30 12.41
N GLY A 127 12.88 6.41 11.69
CA GLY A 127 14.08 7.11 11.25
C GLY A 127 13.85 8.59 11.03
N GLU A 128 14.96 9.30 10.96
CA GLU A 128 14.99 10.73 10.69
C GLU A 128 14.76 11.01 9.21
N ILE A 129 13.89 11.98 8.92
CA ILE A 129 13.65 12.45 7.56
C ILE A 129 14.86 13.28 7.13
N THR A 130 15.55 12.82 6.08
CA THR A 130 16.77 13.46 5.56
C THR A 130 16.51 14.31 4.33
N ASP A 131 15.41 14.03 3.61
CA ASP A 131 14.99 14.76 2.41
C ASP A 131 13.52 14.49 2.13
N MET A 132 12.79 15.48 1.63
CA MET A 132 11.41 15.34 1.21
C MET A 132 11.00 16.44 0.24
N GLU A 133 10.08 16.13 -0.66
CA GLU A 133 9.55 17.10 -1.63
C GLU A 133 8.08 16.81 -1.94
N VAL A 134 7.29 17.86 -2.10
CA VAL A 134 5.93 17.79 -2.64
C VAL A 134 6.02 17.86 -4.18
N LEU A 135 5.50 16.83 -4.85
CA LEU A 135 5.57 16.68 -6.31
C LEU A 135 4.29 17.15 -7.02
N SER A 136 3.16 17.14 -6.32
CA SER A 136 1.88 17.62 -6.87
C SER A 136 0.86 17.90 -5.76
N ASP A 137 -0.16 18.72 -6.10
CA ASP A 137 -1.30 19.06 -5.22
C ASP A 137 -2.45 18.03 -5.29
N ILE A 138 -2.27 16.91 -6.04
CA ILE A 138 -3.29 15.87 -6.15
C ILE A 138 -3.45 15.19 -4.77
N PRO A 139 -4.69 15.01 -4.25
CA PRO A 139 -4.91 14.41 -2.95
C PRO A 139 -4.24 13.05 -2.77
N SER A 140 -3.68 12.81 -1.59
CA SER A 140 -3.08 11.53 -1.24
C SER A 140 -4.09 10.40 -1.33
N LEU A 141 -3.61 9.24 -1.74
CA LEU A 141 -4.42 8.05 -1.90
C LEU A 141 -4.63 7.37 -0.55
N THR A 142 -5.89 7.20 -0.15
CA THR A 142 -6.26 6.36 0.99
C THR A 142 -6.52 4.92 0.55
N TYR A 143 -6.37 3.97 1.48
CA TYR A 143 -6.70 2.56 1.23
C TYR A 143 -8.18 2.37 0.85
N GLU A 144 -9.08 3.15 1.45
CA GLU A 144 -10.50 3.14 1.11
C GLU A 144 -10.74 3.61 -0.33
N TYR A 145 -10.11 4.71 -0.75
CA TYR A 145 -10.23 5.20 -2.12
C TYR A 145 -9.71 4.16 -3.13
N TYR A 146 -8.57 3.53 -2.85
CA TYR A 146 -8.02 2.46 -3.67
C TYR A 146 -9.00 1.29 -3.85
N GLN A 147 -9.61 0.83 -2.76
CA GLN A 147 -10.58 -0.29 -2.81
C GLN A 147 -11.84 0.05 -3.63
N ASN A 148 -12.28 1.31 -3.58
CA ASN A 148 -13.53 1.74 -4.20
C ASN A 148 -13.38 2.25 -5.64
N ASN A 149 -12.18 2.73 -6.05
CA ASN A 149 -12.02 3.46 -7.31
C ASN A 149 -10.89 2.93 -8.20
N ILE A 150 -9.86 2.28 -7.66
CA ILE A 150 -8.68 1.88 -8.43
C ILE A 150 -8.59 0.36 -8.59
N LYS A 151 -8.85 -0.37 -7.51
CA LYS A 151 -8.83 -1.83 -7.54
C LYS A 151 -9.95 -2.32 -8.45
N PRO A 152 -9.66 -3.18 -9.45
CA PRO A 152 -10.70 -3.72 -10.33
C PRO A 152 -11.82 -4.38 -9.54
N GLU A 153 -13.06 -4.13 -9.95
CA GLU A 153 -14.22 -4.78 -9.36
C GLU A 153 -14.13 -6.31 -9.51
N ASN A 154 -14.59 -7.00 -8.47
CA ASN A 154 -14.63 -8.46 -8.46
C ASN A 154 -15.78 -8.95 -9.35
N VAL A 155 -15.51 -9.32 -10.59
CA VAL A 155 -16.48 -10.03 -11.43
C VAL A 155 -16.51 -11.49 -10.97
N GLY A 156 -17.58 -11.87 -10.29
CA GLY A 156 -17.69 -13.15 -9.56
C GLY A 156 -17.78 -14.42 -10.37
N LYS A 157 -17.88 -14.33 -11.73
CA LYS A 157 -17.84 -15.48 -12.63
C LYS A 157 -17.32 -15.06 -13.99
N THR A 158 -16.63 -15.98 -14.67
CA THR A 158 -16.28 -15.86 -16.09
C THR A 158 -17.55 -15.91 -16.95
N GLU A 159 -17.46 -15.53 -18.22
CA GLU A 159 -18.56 -15.66 -19.20
C GLU A 159 -19.03 -17.13 -19.30
N ASP A 160 -18.15 -18.10 -19.11
CA ASP A 160 -18.43 -19.54 -19.07
C ASP A 160 -19.06 -20.03 -17.75
N GLY A 161 -19.39 -19.12 -16.81
CA GLY A 161 -20.04 -19.45 -15.55
C GLY A 161 -19.14 -20.07 -14.48
N LYS A 162 -17.83 -20.20 -14.70
CA LYS A 162 -16.88 -20.73 -13.71
C LYS A 162 -16.67 -19.77 -12.55
N THR A 163 -16.44 -20.32 -11.36
CA THR A 163 -16.14 -19.54 -10.15
C THR A 163 -14.75 -18.94 -10.23
N ILE A 164 -14.62 -17.71 -9.76
CA ILE A 164 -13.32 -17.06 -9.56
C ILE A 164 -12.99 -17.08 -8.06
N TRP A 165 -11.81 -17.55 -7.73
CA TRP A 165 -11.23 -17.54 -6.39
C TRP A 165 -10.08 -16.55 -6.38
N ARG A 166 -10.09 -15.58 -5.46
CA ARG A 166 -9.08 -14.53 -5.39
C ARG A 166 -8.25 -14.66 -4.13
N CYS A 167 -6.94 -14.64 -4.29
CA CYS A 167 -6.02 -14.50 -3.17
C CYS A 167 -6.21 -13.14 -2.48
N ARG A 168 -6.56 -13.13 -1.19
CA ARG A 168 -6.75 -11.91 -0.39
C ARG A 168 -5.47 -11.11 -0.19
N ILE A 169 -4.32 -11.75 -0.37
CA ILE A 169 -3.01 -11.15 -0.13
C ILE A 169 -2.53 -10.38 -1.36
N CYS A 170 -2.51 -11.02 -2.55
CA CYS A 170 -1.93 -10.42 -3.76
C CYS A 170 -2.93 -10.15 -4.88
N GLY A 171 -4.17 -10.61 -4.75
CA GLY A 171 -5.20 -10.43 -5.77
C GLY A 171 -5.13 -11.42 -6.95
N TYR A 172 -4.22 -12.42 -6.92
CA TYR A 172 -4.18 -13.48 -7.93
C TYR A 172 -5.54 -14.17 -8.03
N GLU A 173 -6.00 -14.44 -9.26
CA GLU A 173 -7.28 -15.09 -9.53
C GLU A 173 -7.06 -16.48 -10.09
N TYR A 174 -7.65 -17.45 -9.41
CA TYR A 174 -7.78 -18.83 -9.87
C TYR A 174 -9.21 -19.02 -10.40
N VAL A 175 -9.34 -19.60 -11.60
CA VAL A 175 -10.64 -19.86 -12.24
C VAL A 175 -10.91 -21.36 -12.21
N GLY A 176 -11.94 -21.79 -11.48
CA GLY A 176 -12.31 -23.19 -11.34
C GLY A 176 -13.61 -23.33 -10.54
N GLU A 177 -14.29 -24.48 -10.64
CA GLU A 177 -15.50 -24.74 -9.86
C GLU A 177 -15.20 -24.78 -8.36
N GLU A 178 -14.08 -25.39 -8.00
CA GLU A 178 -13.55 -25.47 -6.63
C GLU A 178 -12.07 -25.07 -6.62
N LEU A 179 -11.61 -24.55 -5.49
CA LEU A 179 -10.19 -24.29 -5.24
C LEU A 179 -9.61 -25.52 -4.53
N PRO A 180 -8.56 -26.16 -5.06
CA PRO A 180 -7.92 -27.32 -4.39
C PRO A 180 -7.41 -26.93 -2.98
N ASP A 181 -7.59 -27.80 -1.99
CA ASP A 181 -7.18 -27.55 -0.59
C ASP A 181 -5.67 -27.34 -0.45
N ASP A 182 -4.88 -27.96 -1.32
CA ASP A 182 -3.43 -27.86 -1.39
C ASP A 182 -2.94 -26.72 -2.33
N PHE A 183 -3.83 -25.90 -2.87
CA PHE A 183 -3.48 -24.83 -3.78
C PHE A 183 -2.59 -23.79 -3.10
N ILE A 184 -1.46 -23.52 -3.74
CA ILE A 184 -0.53 -22.47 -3.32
C ILE A 184 -0.55 -21.34 -4.35
N CYS A 185 -0.77 -20.13 -3.91
CA CYS A 185 -0.77 -18.96 -4.78
C CYS A 185 0.55 -18.85 -5.56
N PRO A 186 0.53 -18.86 -6.91
CA PRO A 186 1.77 -18.82 -7.69
C PRO A 186 2.55 -17.52 -7.53
N LEU A 187 1.87 -16.41 -7.15
CA LEU A 187 2.49 -15.11 -6.98
C LEU A 187 3.08 -14.89 -5.58
N CYS A 188 2.28 -15.07 -4.53
CA CYS A 188 2.70 -14.74 -3.16
C CYS A 188 2.94 -15.95 -2.27
N LYS A 189 2.79 -17.19 -2.81
CA LYS A 189 3.02 -18.45 -2.12
C LYS A 189 2.12 -18.70 -0.89
N HIS A 190 1.02 -17.97 -0.74
CA HIS A 190 0.04 -18.18 0.32
C HIS A 190 -0.87 -19.38 0.01
N PRO A 191 -1.35 -20.09 1.04
CA PRO A 191 -2.19 -21.31 0.87
C PRO A 191 -3.62 -20.98 0.43
N ALA A 192 -4.38 -22.01 0.07
CA ALA A 192 -5.78 -21.93 -0.33
C ALA A 192 -6.67 -21.21 0.70
N SER A 193 -6.37 -21.32 2.01
CA SER A 193 -7.09 -20.63 3.09
C SER A 193 -7.10 -19.11 2.96
N ASP A 194 -6.15 -18.54 2.22
CA ASP A 194 -6.06 -17.10 1.96
C ASP A 194 -6.79 -16.67 0.68
N PHE A 195 -7.55 -17.59 0.07
CA PHE A 195 -8.41 -17.28 -1.06
C PHE A 195 -9.86 -17.07 -0.61
N GLU A 196 -10.54 -16.19 -1.31
CA GLU A 196 -11.96 -15.97 -1.16
C GLU A 196 -12.70 -16.20 -2.48
N LYS A 197 -13.90 -16.74 -2.37
CA LYS A 197 -14.79 -16.88 -3.53
C LYS A 197 -15.30 -15.49 -3.90
N VAL A 198 -15.04 -15.09 -5.15
CA VAL A 198 -15.53 -13.80 -5.65
C VAL A 198 -17.03 -13.89 -5.90
N VAL A 199 -17.82 -13.11 -5.14
CA VAL A 199 -19.28 -13.03 -5.29
C VAL A 199 -19.61 -11.68 -5.92
N LYS A 200 -20.47 -11.63 -6.95
CA LYS A 200 -21.04 -10.36 -7.40
C LYS A 200 -21.77 -9.71 -6.22
N LYS A 201 -21.27 -8.57 -5.73
CA LYS A 201 -22.12 -7.69 -4.92
C LYS A 201 -23.22 -7.15 -5.84
N THR A 202 -24.42 -7.63 -5.66
CA THR A 202 -25.61 -6.93 -6.16
C THR A 202 -25.56 -5.53 -5.52
N GLU A 203 -25.60 -4.49 -6.33
CA GLU A 203 -25.61 -3.12 -5.86
C GLU A 203 -26.78 -2.93 -4.88
N VAL A 204 -26.45 -2.83 -3.60
CA VAL A 204 -27.28 -2.08 -2.68
C VAL A 204 -26.55 -0.73 -2.52
N LYS A 205 -26.85 0.17 -3.43
CA LYS A 205 -26.62 1.59 -3.27
C LYS A 205 -27.68 2.12 -2.29
N GLU A 206 -27.64 1.68 -1.05
CA GLU A 206 -28.11 2.50 0.04
C GLU A 206 -26.93 3.37 0.46
N MET A 207 -26.97 4.60 -0.01
CA MET A 207 -26.27 5.69 0.68
C MET A 207 -26.71 5.58 2.13
N ALA A 208 -25.78 5.16 3.00
CA ALA A 208 -25.99 5.27 4.43
C ALA A 208 -26.24 6.76 4.69
N ALA A 209 -27.52 7.12 4.85
CA ALA A 209 -27.91 8.45 5.22
C ALA A 209 -27.11 8.79 6.48
N ASN A 210 -26.46 9.95 6.48
CA ASN A 210 -25.73 10.42 7.65
C ASN A 210 -26.70 10.40 8.84
N LYS A 211 -26.57 9.38 9.68
CA LYS A 211 -27.49 9.14 10.82
C LYS A 211 -27.51 10.32 11.81
N TYR A 212 -26.61 11.25 11.67
CA TYR A 212 -26.48 12.48 12.46
C TYR A 212 -26.89 13.73 11.69
N ALA A 213 -27.37 13.59 10.43
CA ALA A 213 -27.80 14.72 9.62
C ALA A 213 -28.88 15.54 10.36
N GLY A 214 -28.63 16.85 10.49
CA GLY A 214 -29.52 17.79 11.18
C GLY A 214 -29.48 17.74 12.72
N THR A 215 -28.64 16.91 13.31
CA THR A 215 -28.53 16.78 14.79
C THR A 215 -27.48 17.73 15.38
N GLN A 216 -27.56 17.97 16.69
CA GLN A 216 -26.52 18.70 17.43
C GLN A 216 -25.15 18.01 17.35
N THR A 217 -25.14 16.68 17.22
CA THR A 217 -23.90 15.89 17.08
C THR A 217 -23.17 16.23 15.76
N GLU A 218 -23.88 16.45 14.66
CA GLU A 218 -23.28 16.89 13.41
C GLU A 218 -22.65 18.27 13.55
N LYS A 219 -23.35 19.21 14.18
CA LYS A 219 -22.82 20.57 14.45
C LYS A 219 -21.56 20.53 15.32
N ASN A 220 -21.57 19.75 16.39
CA ASN A 220 -20.42 19.62 17.28
C ASN A 220 -19.21 19.00 16.56
N LEU A 221 -19.41 18.05 15.64
CA LEU A 221 -18.35 17.48 14.82
C LEU A 221 -17.77 18.54 13.84
N GLN A 222 -18.65 19.32 13.19
CA GLN A 222 -18.21 20.38 12.28
C GLN A 222 -17.43 21.49 13.02
N GLU A 223 -17.85 21.87 14.23
CA GLU A 223 -17.17 22.86 15.07
C GLU A 223 -15.81 22.33 15.56
N ALA A 224 -15.70 21.05 15.93
CA ALA A 224 -14.44 20.44 16.33
C ALA A 224 -13.39 20.46 15.21
N PHE A 225 -13.81 20.17 13.96
CA PHE A 225 -12.92 20.24 12.80
C PHE A 225 -12.57 21.66 12.36
N ALA A 226 -13.42 22.63 12.62
CA ALA A 226 -13.16 24.04 12.29
C ALA A 226 -12.20 24.74 13.27
N GLY A 227 -12.01 24.17 14.46
CA GLY A 227 -11.13 24.71 15.50
C GLY A 227 -9.65 24.30 15.42
N GLU A 228 -9.28 23.40 14.50
CA GLU A 228 -7.90 22.91 14.31
C GLU A 228 -7.21 23.44 13.03
N SER A 229 -7.70 24.55 12.46
CA SER A 229 -7.12 25.17 11.24
C SER A 229 -6.27 26.38 11.58
#